data_75ddf9f804ed3b70e995f1c0647a24cd
#
_entry.id   75ddf9f804ed3b70e995f1c0647a24cd
#
_cell.length_a   1.000
_cell.length_b   1.000
_cell.length_c   1.000
_cell.angle_alpha   90.00
_cell.angle_beta   90.00
_cell.angle_gamma   90.00
#
_symmetry.space_group_name_H-M   'P 1'
#
loop_
_entity.id
_entity.type
_entity.pdbx_description
1 polymer ?
#
loop_
_entity_poly.entity_id
_entity_poly.type
_entity_poly.pdbx_seq_one_letter_code
_entity_poly.pdbx_strand_id
1 'polypeptide(L)'
;MIKNLNMKLFLMALTFSFGGCEDKGTGWTPDMIPDDPVITPGDDADTEGIHTYNAPLYWSVYEYCWKLERRNEELVNAGGQGQAIDMSEGSWQNIIDYVAENLLPYGYNMICTDGFMAMDGTSEPDPMGYMTKYGSVKLKKLSEMCKAKGLKLGVYDNPLWIHGPEETIIEGTDNITFKDLRYKQGEDNVLYPDADDGFWWVVASHKGAEEYIDGFFKYYKNLGVDFIRMDFLCYYENGYDRGMNAIKGKGYGRENYKLALQYICKAAKKYGVFTSLVMPNMHEDAALEREYGNMARIVGDTWSGGWHHVSNSDRGKVFEDWPSCGNMFDGFTHWSKYSGRGKMIMDGDFIRLNTFGSDAEKESVISLQLMAGGPVAIADVPGDSFANSDLKFCQNEEILALNKDGFAGKPLSDVLNST
;
A
#
# COMPACT_ATOMS: atom_id res chain seq x y z
N MET A 1 9.97 -15.02 25.52
CA MET A 1 9.27 -15.87 24.56
C MET A 1 8.55 -15.05 23.48
N ILE A 2 8.77 -13.74 23.40
CA ILE A 2 8.12 -12.77 22.46
C ILE A 2 9.05 -12.38 21.28
N LYS A 3 10.31 -12.79 21.31
CA LYS A 3 11.32 -12.38 20.29
C LYS A 3 11.26 -13.09 18.94
N ASN A 4 10.40 -14.09 18.76
CA ASN A 4 10.36 -14.88 17.52
C ASN A 4 9.17 -14.61 16.61
N LEU A 5 8.24 -13.72 16.99
CA LEU A 5 7.02 -13.48 16.20
C LEU A 5 7.29 -12.65 14.95
N ASN A 6 8.16 -11.65 15.08
CA ASN A 6 8.36 -10.65 14.03
C ASN A 6 9.19 -11.13 12.84
N MET A 7 10.10 -12.08 13.09
CA MET A 7 10.93 -12.66 12.02
C MET A 7 10.15 -13.60 11.09
N LYS A 8 9.00 -14.11 11.55
CA LYS A 8 8.17 -15.03 10.74
C LYS A 8 7.31 -14.30 9.70
N LEU A 9 6.83 -13.10 9.99
CA LEU A 9 5.90 -12.40 9.11
C LEU A 9 6.53 -11.99 7.78
N PHE A 10 7.73 -11.48 7.79
CA PHE A 10 8.40 -11.03 6.58
C PHE A 10 9.12 -12.18 5.84
N LEU A 11 9.64 -13.18 6.56
CA LEU A 11 10.12 -14.41 5.94
C LEU A 11 9.02 -15.15 5.18
N MET A 12 7.74 -15.03 5.58
CA MET A 12 6.64 -15.66 4.84
C MET A 12 6.37 -15.01 3.49
N ALA A 13 6.57 -13.73 3.32
CA ALA A 13 6.48 -13.10 2.00
C ALA A 13 7.62 -13.53 1.06
N LEU A 14 8.76 -13.93 1.59
CA LEU A 14 9.96 -14.35 0.83
C LEU A 14 10.12 -15.87 0.68
N THR A 15 9.53 -16.69 1.57
CA THR A 15 9.75 -18.15 1.56
C THR A 15 8.66 -18.95 0.88
N PHE A 16 7.63 -18.35 0.32
CA PHE A 16 6.57 -19.06 -0.41
C PHE A 16 6.99 -19.63 -1.77
N SER A 17 8.25 -19.83 -2.03
CA SER A 17 8.68 -20.42 -3.29
C SER A 17 8.65 -21.95 -3.32
N PHE A 18 8.35 -22.73 -2.30
CA PHE A 18 8.18 -24.19 -2.37
C PHE A 18 7.91 -24.82 -1.00
N GLY A 19 6.68 -24.70 -0.51
CA GLY A 19 6.25 -25.53 0.60
C GLY A 19 4.73 -25.41 0.75
N GLY A 20 4.03 -26.50 0.53
CA GLY A 20 2.60 -26.52 0.81
C GLY A 20 2.34 -26.06 2.23
N CYS A 21 1.40 -25.15 2.39
CA CYS A 21 0.91 -24.74 3.69
C CYS A 21 0.41 -25.99 4.43
N GLU A 22 1.17 -26.45 5.42
CA GLU A 22 0.58 -27.30 6.44
C GLU A 22 -0.37 -26.42 7.25
N ASP A 23 -1.63 -26.80 7.23
CA ASP A 23 -2.69 -26.22 8.04
C ASP A 23 -2.23 -26.17 9.51
N LYS A 24 -1.93 -24.98 10.03
CA LYS A 24 -1.53 -24.79 11.43
C LYS A 24 -2.74 -24.73 12.38
N GLY A 25 -3.83 -25.36 12.01
CA GLY A 25 -4.88 -25.67 12.96
C GLY A 25 -5.65 -24.46 13.52
N THR A 26 -5.84 -23.40 12.74
CA THR A 26 -6.79 -22.33 13.10
C THR A 26 -8.23 -22.81 13.03
N GLY A 27 -8.46 -24.03 12.54
CA GLY A 27 -9.79 -24.60 12.30
C GLY A 27 -10.53 -23.93 11.13
N TRP A 28 -9.92 -22.95 10.47
CA TRP A 28 -10.53 -22.28 9.33
C TRP A 28 -10.38 -23.11 8.05
N THR A 29 -11.48 -23.20 7.29
CA THR A 29 -11.49 -23.75 5.92
C THR A 29 -12.12 -22.73 4.97
N PRO A 30 -11.82 -22.77 3.66
CA PRO A 30 -12.46 -21.89 2.67
C PRO A 30 -14.00 -21.93 2.70
N ASP A 31 -14.59 -23.03 3.16
CA ASP A 31 -16.04 -23.20 3.24
C ASP A 31 -16.68 -22.46 4.43
N MET A 32 -15.90 -21.93 5.36
CA MET A 32 -16.38 -21.13 6.49
C MET A 32 -16.78 -19.70 6.09
N ILE A 33 -16.32 -19.21 4.92
CA ILE A 33 -16.80 -17.94 4.39
C ILE A 33 -18.12 -18.19 3.67
N PRO A 34 -19.20 -17.48 4.03
CA PRO A 34 -20.47 -17.59 3.31
C PRO A 34 -20.31 -17.27 1.85
N ASP A 35 -21.04 -18.00 0.99
CA ASP A 35 -21.04 -17.72 -0.45
C ASP A 35 -21.66 -16.35 -0.77
N ASP A 36 -22.65 -15.92 0.04
CA ASP A 36 -23.32 -14.64 -0.09
C ASP A 36 -23.23 -13.86 1.24
N PRO A 37 -22.33 -12.85 1.33
CA PRO A 37 -22.28 -11.99 2.51
C PRO A 37 -23.59 -11.20 2.64
N VAL A 38 -24.05 -11.00 3.87
CA VAL A 38 -25.19 -10.12 4.14
C VAL A 38 -24.74 -8.68 3.93
N ILE A 39 -25.13 -8.07 2.83
CA ILE A 39 -24.79 -6.70 2.50
C ILE A 39 -25.83 -5.78 3.13
N THR A 40 -25.35 -4.83 3.92
CA THR A 40 -26.18 -3.70 4.36
C THR A 40 -26.13 -2.65 3.26
N PRO A 41 -27.24 -2.30 2.60
CA PRO A 41 -27.25 -1.20 1.65
C PRO A 41 -26.78 0.08 2.37
N GLY A 42 -25.61 0.60 1.97
CA GLY A 42 -25.16 1.93 2.37
C GLY A 42 -25.65 2.97 1.36
N ASP A 43 -25.74 4.21 1.76
CA ASP A 43 -25.84 5.32 0.83
C ASP A 43 -24.59 5.31 -0.06
N ASP A 44 -24.75 5.59 -1.36
CA ASP A 44 -23.60 5.72 -2.26
C ASP A 44 -22.67 6.81 -1.73
N ALA A 45 -21.37 6.51 -1.69
CA ALA A 45 -20.38 7.48 -1.23
C ALA A 45 -20.32 8.65 -2.22
N ASP A 46 -20.31 9.89 -1.69
CA ASP A 46 -20.04 11.06 -2.51
C ASP A 46 -18.59 11.03 -3.00
N THR A 47 -18.41 10.79 -4.30
CA THR A 47 -17.10 10.69 -4.96
C THR A 47 -16.69 11.97 -5.68
N GLU A 48 -17.48 13.04 -5.59
CA GLU A 48 -17.13 14.32 -6.23
C GLU A 48 -15.80 14.86 -5.71
N GLY A 49 -14.89 15.19 -6.62
CA GLY A 49 -13.60 15.82 -6.31
C GLY A 49 -12.50 14.87 -5.85
N ILE A 50 -12.70 13.55 -5.79
CA ILE A 50 -11.61 12.62 -5.38
C ILE A 50 -10.43 12.60 -6.36
N HIS A 51 -10.64 12.89 -7.64
CA HIS A 51 -9.63 12.90 -8.68
C HIS A 51 -9.06 14.32 -8.98
N THR A 52 -8.97 15.17 -8.00
CA THR A 52 -8.42 16.54 -8.16
C THR A 52 -6.92 16.62 -7.87
N TYR A 53 -6.30 15.53 -7.44
CA TYR A 53 -4.89 15.48 -7.07
C TYR A 53 -4.00 15.17 -8.27
N ASN A 54 -2.79 15.75 -8.27
CA ASN A 54 -1.70 15.28 -9.11
C ASN A 54 -1.07 14.03 -8.48
N ALA A 55 -0.40 13.24 -9.30
CA ALA A 55 0.30 12.06 -8.81
C ALA A 55 1.37 12.45 -7.77
N PRO A 56 1.45 11.76 -6.62
CA PRO A 56 2.39 12.12 -5.58
C PRO A 56 3.84 11.88 -6.00
N LEU A 57 4.72 12.80 -5.60
CA LEU A 57 6.16 12.64 -5.67
C LEU A 57 6.67 12.49 -4.23
N TYR A 58 7.33 11.37 -3.92
CA TYR A 58 7.68 11.08 -2.54
C TYR A 58 8.90 10.17 -2.41
N TRP A 59 9.46 10.13 -1.20
CA TRP A 59 10.43 9.12 -0.79
C TRP A 59 9.75 8.03 0.04
N SER A 60 10.07 6.76 -0.25
CA SER A 60 9.57 5.60 0.49
C SER A 60 10.67 4.88 1.24
N VAL A 61 10.34 4.41 2.44
CA VAL A 61 11.24 3.61 3.28
C VAL A 61 11.47 2.18 2.75
N TYR A 62 10.82 1.78 1.68
CA TYR A 62 10.78 0.40 1.18
C TYR A 62 12.16 -0.27 1.09
N GLU A 63 13.14 0.34 0.42
CA GLU A 63 14.47 -0.26 0.26
C GLU A 63 15.22 -0.36 1.58
N TYR A 64 15.02 0.59 2.50
CA TYR A 64 15.61 0.51 3.82
C TYR A 64 15.13 -0.75 4.56
N CYS A 65 13.83 -1.01 4.55
CA CYS A 65 13.23 -2.20 5.13
C CYS A 65 13.77 -3.47 4.46
N TRP A 66 13.75 -3.51 3.13
CA TRP A 66 14.21 -4.65 2.36
C TRP A 66 15.69 -4.99 2.61
N LYS A 67 16.57 -3.99 2.71
CA LYS A 67 17.99 -4.20 3.03
C LYS A 67 18.21 -4.74 4.45
N LEU A 68 17.47 -4.21 5.40
CA LEU A 68 17.59 -4.68 6.79
C LEU A 68 17.17 -6.14 6.93
N GLU A 69 16.13 -6.55 6.20
CA GLU A 69 15.72 -7.93 6.20
C GLU A 69 16.72 -8.88 5.56
N ARG A 70 17.25 -8.53 4.38
CA ARG A 70 18.29 -9.31 3.75
C ARG A 70 19.47 -9.50 4.68
N ARG A 71 19.88 -8.45 5.40
CA ARG A 71 20.91 -8.55 6.42
C ARG A 71 20.51 -9.50 7.55
N ASN A 72 19.28 -9.47 8.01
CA ASN A 72 18.79 -10.38 9.03
C ASN A 72 18.76 -11.83 8.56
N GLU A 73 18.32 -12.10 7.35
CA GLU A 73 18.38 -13.44 6.75
C GLU A 73 19.81 -13.99 6.70
N GLU A 74 20.77 -13.17 6.27
CA GLU A 74 22.17 -13.53 6.22
C GLU A 74 22.72 -13.87 7.60
N LEU A 75 22.40 -13.06 8.63
CA LEU A 75 22.80 -13.30 10.01
C LEU A 75 22.22 -14.60 10.57
N VAL A 76 20.95 -14.88 10.31
CA VAL A 76 20.27 -16.10 10.76
C VAL A 76 20.84 -17.32 10.05
N ASN A 77 21.07 -17.25 8.74
CA ASN A 77 21.67 -18.33 7.94
C ASN A 77 23.11 -18.62 8.36
N ALA A 78 23.84 -17.63 8.90
CA ALA A 78 25.15 -17.78 9.48
C ALA A 78 25.13 -18.31 10.93
N GLY A 79 23.96 -18.67 11.48
CA GLY A 79 23.78 -19.17 12.84
C GLY A 79 23.72 -18.09 13.91
N GLY A 80 23.60 -16.81 13.53
CA GLY A 80 23.38 -15.69 14.43
C GLY A 80 21.91 -15.52 14.83
N GLN A 81 21.66 -14.61 15.76
CA GLN A 81 20.29 -14.20 16.08
C GLN A 81 19.91 -13.01 15.19
N GLY A 82 18.72 -13.08 14.54
CA GLY A 82 18.15 -11.97 13.82
C GLY A 82 17.98 -10.74 14.74
N GLN A 83 18.23 -9.57 14.22
CA GLN A 83 18.04 -8.30 14.94
C GLN A 83 16.66 -7.73 14.56
N ALA A 84 16.01 -7.06 15.51
CA ALA A 84 14.81 -6.29 15.18
C ALA A 84 15.17 -5.20 14.16
N ILE A 85 14.33 -5.04 13.15
CA ILE A 85 14.46 -3.95 12.20
C ILE A 85 14.04 -2.68 12.94
N ASP A 86 14.98 -1.75 13.09
CA ASP A 86 14.74 -0.52 13.83
C ASP A 86 15.24 0.69 13.04
N MET A 87 14.35 1.64 12.83
CA MET A 87 14.70 2.98 12.36
C MET A 87 14.70 3.94 13.54
N SER A 88 15.91 4.33 13.98
CA SER A 88 16.08 5.30 15.04
C SER A 88 15.61 6.70 14.62
N GLU A 89 15.35 7.57 15.60
CA GLU A 89 15.06 8.99 15.35
C GLU A 89 16.18 9.66 14.53
N GLY A 90 17.44 9.31 14.79
CA GLY A 90 18.59 9.81 14.03
C GLY A 90 18.58 9.36 12.57
N SER A 91 18.21 8.11 12.30
CA SER A 91 18.07 7.61 10.92
C SER A 91 16.97 8.35 10.18
N TRP A 92 15.81 8.54 10.81
CA TRP A 92 14.73 9.33 10.25
C TRP A 92 15.13 10.78 10.00
N GLN A 93 15.83 11.43 10.95
CA GLN A 93 16.26 12.81 10.78
C GLN A 93 17.19 12.98 9.57
N ASN A 94 18.15 12.06 9.40
CA ASN A 94 19.05 12.09 8.24
C ASN A 94 18.30 11.97 6.91
N ILE A 95 17.29 11.08 6.83
CA ILE A 95 16.46 10.90 5.64
C ILE A 95 15.61 12.15 5.38
N ILE A 96 14.95 12.66 6.42
CA ILE A 96 14.11 13.86 6.33
C ILE A 96 14.92 15.05 5.85
N ASP A 97 16.11 15.27 6.41
CA ASP A 97 16.99 16.34 6.02
C ASP A 97 17.44 16.21 4.57
N TYR A 98 17.84 15.01 4.15
CA TYR A 98 18.24 14.74 2.77
C TYR A 98 17.10 14.99 1.76
N VAL A 99 15.90 14.48 2.05
CA VAL A 99 14.72 14.67 1.18
C VAL A 99 14.35 16.16 1.10
N ALA A 100 14.35 16.86 2.24
CA ALA A 100 14.05 18.28 2.30
C ALA A 100 15.05 19.13 1.53
N GLU A 101 16.33 18.78 1.57
CA GLU A 101 17.39 19.51 0.88
C GLU A 101 17.42 19.21 -0.63
N ASN A 102 17.31 17.94 -1.03
CA ASN A 102 17.63 17.48 -2.37
C ASN A 102 16.40 17.20 -3.24
N LEU A 103 15.25 16.87 -2.66
CA LEU A 103 14.06 16.42 -3.39
C LEU A 103 12.86 17.37 -3.25
N LEU A 104 12.65 17.96 -2.07
CA LEU A 104 11.53 18.88 -1.84
C LEU A 104 11.50 20.08 -2.80
N PRO A 105 12.62 20.74 -3.18
CA PRO A 105 12.61 21.81 -4.16
C PRO A 105 12.05 21.42 -5.52
N TYR A 106 12.09 20.13 -5.84
CA TYR A 106 11.62 19.56 -7.10
C TYR A 106 10.20 18.94 -7.01
N GLY A 107 9.53 19.10 -5.86
CA GLY A 107 8.14 18.70 -5.69
C GLY A 107 7.93 17.37 -4.94
N TYR A 108 8.99 16.67 -4.54
CA TYR A 108 8.89 15.48 -3.68
C TYR A 108 8.62 15.92 -2.25
N ASN A 109 7.36 16.05 -1.90
CA ASN A 109 6.93 16.74 -0.68
C ASN A 109 6.46 15.80 0.44
N MET A 110 6.72 14.48 0.32
CA MET A 110 6.25 13.50 1.28
C MET A 110 7.30 12.42 1.54
N ILE A 111 7.30 11.92 2.76
CA ILE A 111 7.96 10.69 3.17
C ILE A 111 6.87 9.68 3.51
N CYS A 112 6.98 8.45 3.00
CA CYS A 112 6.02 7.39 3.26
C CYS A 112 6.69 6.21 3.98
N THR A 113 6.05 5.70 5.03
CA THR A 113 6.40 4.41 5.62
C THR A 113 5.99 3.28 4.69
N ASP A 114 6.56 2.09 4.86
CA ASP A 114 6.22 0.91 4.09
C ASP A 114 6.46 -0.38 4.87
N GLY A 115 5.78 -1.45 4.47
CA GLY A 115 5.94 -2.78 5.04
C GLY A 115 5.52 -2.92 6.50
N PHE A 116 5.71 -4.13 7.00
CA PHE A 116 5.19 -4.57 8.29
C PHE A 116 5.98 -4.11 9.53
N MET A 117 6.99 -3.27 9.38
CA MET A 117 7.67 -2.68 10.55
C MET A 117 6.71 -1.90 11.46
N ALA A 118 5.60 -1.47 10.89
CA ALA A 118 4.50 -0.86 11.60
C ALA A 118 3.91 -1.75 12.70
N MET A 119 3.85 -3.04 12.46
CA MET A 119 3.18 -4.01 13.34
C MET A 119 4.01 -4.46 14.53
N ASP A 120 5.30 -4.16 14.55
CA ASP A 120 6.17 -4.44 15.70
C ASP A 120 5.97 -3.47 16.86
N GLY A 121 5.05 -2.56 16.72
CA GLY A 121 4.77 -1.51 17.67
C GLY A 121 4.03 -1.89 18.95
N THR A 122 3.97 -3.13 19.32
CA THR A 122 3.13 -3.70 20.38
C THR A 122 3.41 -3.22 21.81
N SER A 123 4.40 -2.36 22.06
CA SER A 123 4.71 -1.94 23.42
C SER A 123 3.69 -0.96 24.02
N GLU A 124 2.95 -0.21 23.20
CA GLU A 124 1.88 0.71 23.62
C GLU A 124 0.86 0.85 22.49
N PRO A 125 0.03 -0.17 22.19
CA PRO A 125 -0.97 -0.05 21.14
C PRO A 125 -1.98 1.06 21.50
N ASP A 126 -2.47 1.77 20.49
CA ASP A 126 -3.67 2.55 20.61
C ASP A 126 -4.82 1.65 21.08
N PRO A 127 -5.79 2.14 21.90
CA PRO A 127 -6.94 1.33 22.30
C PRO A 127 -7.71 0.70 21.13
N MET A 128 -7.72 1.37 19.98
CA MET A 128 -8.31 0.86 18.74
C MET A 128 -7.36 -0.04 17.93
N GLY A 129 -6.17 -0.35 18.44
CA GLY A 129 -5.19 -1.18 17.75
C GLY A 129 -4.48 -0.50 16.58
N TYR A 130 -4.65 0.80 16.39
CA TYR A 130 -3.98 1.53 15.32
C TYR A 130 -2.47 1.65 15.58
N MET A 131 -1.69 1.78 14.51
CA MET A 131 -0.25 1.94 14.58
C MET A 131 0.12 3.24 15.32
N THR A 132 0.95 3.12 16.37
CA THR A 132 1.40 4.28 17.18
C THR A 132 2.83 4.69 16.90
N LYS A 133 3.64 3.80 16.31
CA LYS A 133 5.04 4.05 16.01
C LYS A 133 5.46 3.31 14.74
N TYR A 134 6.56 3.75 14.17
CA TYR A 134 7.25 3.06 13.09
C TYR A 134 8.73 2.89 13.45
N GLY A 135 9.17 1.66 13.55
CA GLY A 135 10.43 1.38 14.24
C GLY A 135 10.38 1.87 15.68
N SER A 136 11.40 2.59 16.15
CA SER A 136 11.43 3.15 17.50
C SER A 136 10.81 4.53 17.65
N VAL A 137 10.30 5.13 16.57
CA VAL A 137 9.80 6.51 16.59
C VAL A 137 8.27 6.53 16.59
N LYS A 138 7.66 7.29 17.51
CA LYS A 138 6.21 7.52 17.53
C LYS A 138 5.78 8.25 16.26
N LEU A 139 4.68 7.82 15.64
CA LEU A 139 4.18 8.42 14.39
C LEU A 139 3.91 9.92 14.52
N LYS A 140 3.39 10.36 15.67
CA LYS A 140 3.20 11.79 15.94
C LYS A 140 4.51 12.56 15.86
N LYS A 141 5.58 12.04 16.49
CA LYS A 141 6.91 12.64 16.43
C LYS A 141 7.46 12.66 15.01
N LEU A 142 7.32 11.53 14.28
CA LEU A 142 7.75 11.44 12.88
C LEU A 142 7.03 12.46 11.99
N SER A 143 5.71 12.63 12.18
CA SER A 143 4.94 13.65 11.49
C SER A 143 5.43 15.08 11.81
N GLU A 144 5.71 15.37 13.07
CA GLU A 144 6.27 16.66 13.49
C GLU A 144 7.64 16.92 12.86
N MET A 145 8.52 15.90 12.80
CA MET A 145 9.83 16.00 12.14
C MET A 145 9.69 16.29 10.64
N CYS A 146 8.82 15.59 9.94
CA CYS A 146 8.53 15.85 8.52
C CYS A 146 8.01 17.27 8.33
N LYS A 147 7.00 17.68 9.10
CA LYS A 147 6.37 19.00 9.04
C LYS A 147 7.37 20.15 9.31
N ALA A 148 8.30 19.95 10.24
CA ALA A 148 9.35 20.96 10.54
C ALA A 148 10.27 21.25 9.34
N LYS A 149 10.32 20.35 8.36
CA LYS A 149 11.08 20.49 7.12
C LYS A 149 10.20 20.77 5.88
N GLY A 150 8.90 21.00 6.09
CA GLY A 150 7.96 21.25 4.98
C GLY A 150 7.51 20.00 4.24
N LEU A 151 7.75 18.82 4.80
CA LEU A 151 7.33 17.53 4.26
C LEU A 151 6.03 17.03 4.91
N LYS A 152 5.29 16.22 4.17
CA LYS A 152 4.14 15.46 4.65
C LYS A 152 4.58 14.07 5.12
N LEU A 153 3.75 13.41 5.93
CA LEU A 153 3.89 12.00 6.27
C LEU A 153 2.79 11.19 5.58
N GLY A 154 3.20 10.17 4.83
CA GLY A 154 2.37 9.08 4.37
C GLY A 154 2.63 7.82 5.21
N VAL A 155 1.63 6.96 5.33
CA VAL A 155 1.77 5.69 6.06
C VAL A 155 1.30 4.52 5.20
N TYR A 156 1.94 3.37 5.45
CA TYR A 156 1.48 2.06 4.99
C TYR A 156 0.66 1.44 6.13
N ASP A 157 -0.62 1.30 5.92
CA ASP A 157 -1.56 0.62 6.80
C ASP A 157 -2.89 0.41 6.04
N ASN A 158 -3.78 -0.41 6.56
CA ASN A 158 -5.04 -0.71 5.89
C ASN A 158 -6.22 -0.59 6.86
N PRO A 159 -7.23 0.25 6.57
CA PRO A 159 -8.43 0.39 7.41
C PRO A 159 -9.29 -0.87 7.48
N LEU A 160 -8.96 -1.90 6.69
CA LEU A 160 -9.61 -3.21 6.77
C LEU A 160 -8.90 -4.19 7.68
N TRP A 161 -7.84 -3.77 8.40
CA TRP A 161 -7.12 -4.60 9.35
C TRP A 161 -7.49 -4.26 10.78
N ILE A 162 -7.73 -5.28 11.61
CA ILE A 162 -8.02 -5.17 13.03
C ILE A 162 -6.89 -5.80 13.83
N HIS A 163 -6.23 -5.02 14.68
CA HIS A 163 -5.11 -5.47 15.52
C HIS A 163 -5.44 -5.54 17.00
N GLY A 164 -6.55 -4.94 17.43
CA GLY A 164 -6.92 -4.80 18.83
C GLY A 164 -7.56 -6.05 19.43
N PRO A 165 -7.74 -6.06 20.76
CA PRO A 165 -8.46 -7.11 21.46
C PRO A 165 -9.93 -7.23 21.01
N GLU A 166 -10.46 -8.45 21.01
CA GLU A 166 -11.83 -8.74 20.55
C GLU A 166 -12.91 -7.90 21.24
N GLU A 167 -12.70 -7.60 22.51
CA GLU A 167 -13.66 -6.90 23.35
C GLU A 167 -13.60 -5.37 23.21
N THR A 168 -12.72 -4.85 22.35
CA THR A 168 -12.61 -3.40 22.14
C THR A 168 -13.86 -2.88 21.47
N ILE A 169 -14.53 -1.92 22.12
CA ILE A 169 -15.72 -1.25 21.58
C ILE A 169 -15.29 -0.26 20.51
N ILE A 170 -15.95 -0.28 19.37
CA ILE A 170 -15.68 0.62 18.24
C ILE A 170 -16.16 2.03 18.60
N GLU A 171 -15.28 3.02 18.43
CA GLU A 171 -15.60 4.43 18.67
C GLU A 171 -16.80 4.85 17.79
N GLY A 172 -17.78 5.50 18.39
CA GLY A 172 -18.99 5.92 17.69
C GLY A 172 -20.13 4.91 17.68
N THR A 173 -19.92 3.75 18.32
CA THR A 173 -20.98 2.74 18.53
C THR A 173 -21.26 2.55 20.01
N ASP A 174 -22.45 2.05 20.35
CA ASP A 174 -22.82 1.82 21.76
C ASP A 174 -22.20 0.54 22.32
N ASN A 175 -22.23 -0.57 21.56
CA ASN A 175 -21.83 -1.89 22.05
C ASN A 175 -21.17 -2.78 21.01
N ILE A 176 -20.86 -2.27 19.82
CA ILE A 176 -20.24 -3.08 18.76
C ILE A 176 -18.75 -3.21 19.03
N THR A 177 -18.23 -4.42 18.97
CA THR A 177 -16.84 -4.74 19.29
C THR A 177 -16.06 -5.20 18.06
N PHE A 178 -14.74 -5.32 18.16
CA PHE A 178 -13.92 -5.91 17.10
C PHE A 178 -14.33 -7.34 16.77
N LYS A 179 -14.81 -8.09 17.76
CA LYS A 179 -15.38 -9.40 17.54
C LYS A 179 -16.54 -9.37 16.55
N ASP A 180 -17.45 -8.39 16.68
CA ASP A 180 -18.61 -8.26 15.79
C ASP A 180 -18.21 -7.96 14.34
N LEU A 181 -17.06 -7.33 14.11
CA LEU A 181 -16.51 -7.11 12.76
C LEU A 181 -15.93 -8.37 12.12
N ARG A 182 -15.56 -9.37 12.94
CA ARG A 182 -14.86 -10.57 12.50
C ARG A 182 -15.77 -11.80 12.38
N TYR A 183 -16.84 -11.85 13.18
CA TYR A 183 -17.76 -12.98 13.22
C TYR A 183 -18.96 -12.75 12.31
N LYS A 184 -19.56 -13.83 11.82
CA LYS A 184 -20.78 -13.75 11.04
C LYS A 184 -21.93 -13.27 11.93
N GLN A 185 -22.51 -12.13 11.61
CA GLN A 185 -23.60 -11.55 12.40
C GLN A 185 -24.87 -12.40 12.27
N GLY A 186 -25.43 -12.76 13.42
CA GLY A 186 -26.64 -13.58 13.51
C GLY A 186 -26.42 -15.08 13.45
N GLU A 187 -25.17 -15.53 13.36
CA GLU A 187 -24.78 -16.94 13.48
C GLU A 187 -23.74 -17.13 14.58
N ASP A 188 -23.92 -18.15 15.41
CA ASP A 188 -23.01 -18.43 16.51
C ASP A 188 -21.65 -18.94 15.97
N ASN A 189 -20.58 -18.26 16.34
CA ASN A 189 -19.19 -18.73 16.28
C ASN A 189 -18.60 -19.04 14.89
N VAL A 190 -19.05 -18.43 13.82
CA VAL A 190 -18.33 -18.48 12.55
C VAL A 190 -17.29 -17.36 12.52
N LEU A 191 -16.02 -17.72 12.61
CA LEU A 191 -14.89 -16.83 12.56
C LEU A 191 -14.47 -16.62 11.11
N TYR A 192 -14.35 -15.37 10.67
CA TYR A 192 -13.72 -15.08 9.39
C TYR A 192 -12.19 -15.20 9.52
N PRO A 193 -11.48 -15.59 8.45
CA PRO A 193 -10.04 -15.77 8.50
C PRO A 193 -9.33 -14.44 8.84
N ASP A 194 -8.17 -14.56 9.50
CA ASP A 194 -7.26 -13.45 9.65
C ASP A 194 -6.64 -13.04 8.29
N ALA A 195 -6.18 -11.82 8.21
CA ALA A 195 -5.55 -11.30 7.01
C ALA A 195 -4.18 -11.93 6.79
N ASP A 196 -3.39 -12.01 7.84
CA ASP A 196 -2.10 -12.71 7.96
C ASP A 196 -1.60 -12.58 9.41
N ASP A 197 -1.02 -13.63 9.94
CA ASP A 197 -0.28 -13.72 11.23
C ASP A 197 -0.50 -12.63 12.31
N GLY A 198 -1.73 -12.35 12.69
CA GLY A 198 -2.00 -11.55 13.90
C GLY A 198 -2.93 -10.36 13.77
N PHE A 199 -3.56 -10.17 12.65
CA PHE A 199 -4.67 -9.22 12.48
C PHE A 199 -5.82 -9.84 11.68
N TRP A 200 -6.99 -9.25 11.84
CA TRP A 200 -8.22 -9.72 11.23
C TRP A 200 -8.72 -8.73 10.18
N TRP A 201 -9.47 -9.23 9.21
CA TRP A 201 -10.16 -8.36 8.28
C TRP A 201 -11.43 -7.78 8.89
N VAL A 202 -11.69 -6.49 8.60
CA VAL A 202 -12.99 -5.86 8.79
C VAL A 202 -13.94 -6.38 7.71
N VAL A 203 -15.01 -7.06 8.10
CA VAL A 203 -16.05 -7.44 7.13
C VAL A 203 -16.96 -6.23 6.89
N ALA A 204 -16.89 -5.60 5.73
CA ALA A 204 -17.54 -4.32 5.46
C ALA A 204 -19.07 -4.34 5.63
N SER A 205 -19.72 -5.48 5.39
CA SER A 205 -21.17 -5.64 5.60
C SER A 205 -21.58 -5.80 7.08
N HIS A 206 -20.63 -5.91 8.00
CA HIS A 206 -20.93 -6.00 9.42
C HIS A 206 -21.19 -4.62 10.03
N LYS A 207 -22.09 -4.58 11.02
CA LYS A 207 -22.37 -3.35 11.79
C LYS A 207 -21.10 -2.87 12.49
N GLY A 208 -20.85 -1.57 12.44
CA GLY A 208 -19.67 -0.93 13.00
C GLY A 208 -18.47 -0.85 12.05
N ALA A 209 -18.53 -1.46 10.86
CA ALA A 209 -17.44 -1.39 9.89
C ALA A 209 -17.21 0.03 9.39
N GLU A 210 -18.27 0.78 9.11
CA GLU A 210 -18.17 2.18 8.67
C GLU A 210 -17.56 3.05 9.77
N GLU A 211 -18.01 2.90 11.01
CA GLU A 211 -17.50 3.64 12.17
C GLU A 211 -16.04 3.33 12.44
N TYR A 212 -15.64 2.06 12.33
CA TYR A 212 -14.23 1.67 12.48
C TYR A 212 -13.35 2.31 11.42
N ILE A 213 -13.76 2.27 10.16
CA ILE A 213 -13.03 2.87 9.04
C ILE A 213 -12.97 4.40 9.21
N ASP A 214 -14.08 5.06 9.59
CA ASP A 214 -14.09 6.51 9.89
C ASP A 214 -13.12 6.86 11.01
N GLY A 215 -13.12 6.08 12.10
CA GLY A 215 -12.20 6.23 13.24
C GLY A 215 -10.73 6.09 12.85
N PHE A 216 -10.40 5.14 11.96
CA PHE A 216 -9.07 4.93 11.41
C PHE A 216 -8.55 6.19 10.68
N PHE A 217 -9.32 6.75 9.74
CA PHE A 217 -8.92 7.95 9.02
C PHE A 217 -8.84 9.19 9.94
N LYS A 218 -9.76 9.32 10.88
CA LYS A 218 -9.72 10.37 11.92
C LYS A 218 -8.44 10.30 12.75
N TYR A 219 -8.06 9.09 13.18
CA TYR A 219 -6.85 8.87 13.96
C TYR A 219 -5.60 9.32 13.20
N TYR A 220 -5.40 8.83 11.97
CA TYR A 220 -4.24 9.19 11.17
C TYR A 220 -4.19 10.67 10.83
N LYS A 221 -5.34 11.28 10.51
CA LYS A 221 -5.40 12.73 10.27
C LYS A 221 -4.99 13.54 11.49
N ASN A 222 -5.39 13.13 12.68
CA ASN A 222 -5.00 13.78 13.94
C ASN A 222 -3.49 13.65 14.22
N LEU A 223 -2.84 12.63 13.69
CA LEU A 223 -1.38 12.50 13.71
C LEU A 223 -0.68 13.36 12.64
N GLY A 224 -1.43 13.97 11.72
CA GLY A 224 -0.89 14.78 10.62
C GLY A 224 -0.50 13.95 9.39
N VAL A 225 -1.10 12.76 9.23
CA VAL A 225 -0.94 11.92 8.03
C VAL A 225 -1.90 12.40 6.96
N ASP A 226 -1.40 12.53 5.73
CA ASP A 226 -2.15 13.00 4.56
C ASP A 226 -2.27 11.94 3.45
N PHE A 227 -1.65 10.77 3.60
CA PHE A 227 -1.59 9.71 2.59
C PHE A 227 -1.56 8.34 3.27
N ILE A 228 -2.40 7.43 2.79
CA ILE A 228 -2.43 6.04 3.28
C ILE A 228 -2.30 5.08 2.10
N ARG A 229 -1.32 4.17 2.19
CA ARG A 229 -1.06 3.09 1.24
C ARG A 229 -1.64 1.80 1.81
N MET A 230 -2.74 1.31 1.21
CA MET A 230 -3.53 0.17 1.68
C MET A 230 -3.22 -1.06 0.83
N ASP A 231 -2.68 -2.10 1.45
CA ASP A 231 -2.19 -3.28 0.73
C ASP A 231 -3.11 -4.51 0.87
N PHE A 232 -2.82 -5.54 0.08
CA PHE A 232 -3.48 -6.85 0.06
C PHE A 232 -4.96 -6.86 -0.35
N LEU A 233 -5.41 -5.88 -1.13
CA LEU A 233 -6.82 -5.76 -1.50
C LEU A 233 -7.33 -6.93 -2.33
N CYS A 234 -6.49 -7.63 -3.11
CA CYS A 234 -6.86 -8.85 -3.82
C CYS A 234 -7.24 -9.98 -2.87
N TYR A 235 -6.56 -10.11 -1.72
CA TYR A 235 -6.93 -11.10 -0.72
C TYR A 235 -8.28 -10.78 -0.06
N TYR A 236 -8.57 -9.49 0.14
CA TYR A 236 -9.88 -9.10 0.65
C TYR A 236 -11.00 -9.42 -0.33
N GLU A 237 -10.83 -9.13 -1.62
CA GLU A 237 -11.87 -9.32 -2.64
C GLU A 237 -12.07 -10.79 -2.99
N ASN A 238 -11.02 -11.51 -3.43
CA ASN A 238 -11.14 -12.88 -3.96
C ASN A 238 -10.21 -13.91 -3.32
N GLY A 239 -9.40 -13.51 -2.33
CA GLY A 239 -8.53 -14.43 -1.59
C GLY A 239 -7.29 -14.88 -2.38
N TYR A 240 -6.98 -14.29 -3.52
CA TYR A 240 -5.92 -14.78 -4.41
C TYR A 240 -4.97 -13.70 -4.89
N ASP A 241 -3.69 -14.02 -4.89
CA ASP A 241 -2.63 -13.27 -5.54
C ASP A 241 -2.00 -14.12 -6.65
N ARG A 242 -2.24 -13.75 -7.90
CA ARG A 242 -1.67 -14.42 -9.08
C ARG A 242 -0.16 -14.25 -9.15
N GLY A 243 0.36 -13.09 -8.75
CA GLY A 243 1.80 -12.79 -8.83
C GLY A 243 2.64 -13.74 -7.98
N MET A 244 2.18 -14.03 -6.78
CA MET A 244 2.80 -15.00 -5.87
C MET A 244 2.21 -16.40 -5.98
N ASN A 245 1.15 -16.61 -6.78
CA ASN A 245 0.36 -17.84 -6.83
C ASN A 245 -0.09 -18.28 -5.43
N ALA A 246 -0.56 -17.33 -4.63
CA ALA A 246 -0.92 -17.53 -3.24
C ALA A 246 -2.43 -17.41 -3.03
N ILE A 247 -2.99 -18.34 -2.26
CA ILE A 247 -4.41 -18.38 -1.89
C ILE A 247 -4.52 -18.16 -0.38
N LYS A 248 -5.34 -17.18 0.02
CA LYS A 248 -5.64 -16.86 1.42
C LYS A 248 -7.14 -17.03 1.73
N GLY A 249 -7.78 -17.98 1.08
CA GLY A 249 -9.21 -18.26 1.22
C GLY A 249 -10.01 -17.86 -0.01
N LYS A 250 -11.32 -17.63 0.16
CA LYS A 250 -12.24 -17.21 -0.91
C LYS A 250 -12.33 -15.68 -1.06
N GLY A 251 -11.78 -14.92 -0.11
CA GLY A 251 -12.06 -13.48 0.02
C GLY A 251 -13.49 -13.21 0.51
N TYR A 252 -13.85 -11.94 0.58
CA TYR A 252 -15.15 -11.48 1.07
C TYR A 252 -16.12 -11.11 -0.07
N GLY A 253 -15.65 -11.22 -1.31
CA GLY A 253 -16.44 -10.99 -2.51
C GLY A 253 -16.52 -9.52 -2.94
N ARG A 254 -16.95 -9.34 -4.20
CA ARG A 254 -17.02 -8.05 -4.89
C ARG A 254 -17.88 -7.02 -4.16
N GLU A 255 -19.02 -7.45 -3.59
CA GLU A 255 -19.94 -6.54 -2.92
C GLU A 255 -19.40 -6.01 -1.59
N ASN A 256 -18.73 -6.85 -0.79
CA ASN A 256 -18.01 -6.38 0.40
C ASN A 256 -16.84 -5.47 0.05
N TYR A 257 -16.13 -5.78 -1.04
CA TYR A 257 -15.06 -4.92 -1.55
C TYR A 257 -15.59 -3.55 -1.98
N LYS A 258 -16.70 -3.51 -2.72
CA LYS A 258 -17.40 -2.27 -3.08
C LYS A 258 -17.76 -1.45 -1.84
N LEU A 259 -18.42 -2.08 -0.88
CA LEU A 259 -18.84 -1.43 0.36
C LEU A 259 -17.64 -0.90 1.20
N ALA A 260 -16.57 -1.69 1.27
CA ALA A 260 -15.32 -1.25 1.90
C ALA A 260 -14.75 -0.01 1.23
N LEU A 261 -14.65 0.01 -0.11
CA LEU A 261 -14.17 1.17 -0.85
C LEU A 261 -15.08 2.40 -0.69
N GLN A 262 -16.39 2.22 -0.59
CA GLN A 262 -17.34 3.32 -0.30
C GLN A 262 -17.05 3.95 1.07
N TYR A 263 -16.90 3.16 2.12
CA TYR A 263 -16.58 3.65 3.46
C TYR A 263 -15.20 4.32 3.51
N ILE A 264 -14.22 3.73 2.85
CA ILE A 264 -12.86 4.29 2.72
C ILE A 264 -12.91 5.64 2.00
N CYS A 265 -13.59 5.73 0.86
CA CYS A 265 -13.72 6.97 0.09
C CYS A 265 -14.40 8.08 0.92
N LYS A 266 -15.51 7.76 1.57
CA LYS A 266 -16.25 8.68 2.44
C LYS A 266 -15.37 9.23 3.57
N ALA A 267 -14.68 8.36 4.28
CA ALA A 267 -13.79 8.75 5.37
C ALA A 267 -12.56 9.52 4.87
N ALA A 268 -11.91 9.05 3.82
CA ALA A 268 -10.76 9.71 3.22
C ALA A 268 -11.09 11.13 2.75
N LYS A 269 -12.22 11.31 2.08
CA LYS A 269 -12.73 12.62 1.65
C LYS A 269 -13.04 13.52 2.85
N LYS A 270 -13.75 13.01 3.86
CA LYS A 270 -14.10 13.75 5.08
C LYS A 270 -12.88 14.32 5.81
N TYR A 271 -11.80 13.56 5.87
CA TYR A 271 -10.58 13.95 6.57
C TYR A 271 -9.48 14.53 5.65
N GLY A 272 -9.70 14.55 4.34
CA GLY A 272 -8.72 15.06 3.38
C GLY A 272 -7.44 14.22 3.36
N VAL A 273 -7.59 12.90 3.30
CA VAL A 273 -6.49 11.93 3.21
C VAL A 273 -6.50 11.30 1.82
N PHE A 274 -5.34 11.26 1.19
CA PHE A 274 -5.16 10.60 -0.11
C PHE A 274 -5.00 9.09 0.07
N THR A 275 -5.69 8.29 -0.76
CA THR A 275 -5.68 6.83 -0.70
C THR A 275 -4.92 6.21 -1.87
N SER A 276 -4.03 5.27 -1.57
CA SER A 276 -3.33 4.43 -2.54
C SER A 276 -3.78 2.98 -2.37
N LEU A 277 -4.48 2.47 -3.37
CA LEU A 277 -4.96 1.09 -3.41
C LEU A 277 -3.85 0.19 -3.94
N VAL A 278 -3.38 -0.74 -3.11
CA VAL A 278 -2.30 -1.66 -3.45
C VAL A 278 -2.84 -3.08 -3.55
N MET A 279 -2.34 -3.82 -4.54
CA MET A 279 -2.83 -5.15 -4.89
C MET A 279 -4.34 -5.24 -5.21
N PRO A 280 -4.97 -4.25 -5.89
CA PRO A 280 -6.36 -4.41 -6.32
C PRO A 280 -6.44 -5.33 -7.55
N ASN A 281 -7.52 -6.10 -7.67
CA ASN A 281 -7.72 -6.96 -8.85
C ASN A 281 -8.03 -6.17 -10.13
N MET A 282 -8.57 -4.95 -10.00
CA MET A 282 -8.92 -4.06 -11.12
C MET A 282 -9.98 -4.67 -12.06
N HIS A 283 -10.90 -5.47 -11.53
CA HIS A 283 -11.98 -6.09 -12.29
C HIS A 283 -12.89 -5.06 -12.95
N GLU A 284 -13.55 -5.44 -14.04
CA GLU A 284 -14.49 -4.59 -14.78
C GLU A 284 -13.87 -3.25 -15.21
N ASP A 285 -12.67 -3.31 -15.79
CA ASP A 285 -11.93 -2.10 -16.16
C ASP A 285 -11.62 -1.19 -14.95
N ALA A 286 -11.35 -1.77 -13.79
CA ALA A 286 -11.13 -1.07 -12.53
C ALA A 286 -12.33 -0.19 -12.11
N ALA A 287 -13.54 -0.63 -12.34
CA ALA A 287 -14.73 0.19 -12.12
C ALA A 287 -14.81 0.74 -10.69
N LEU A 288 -14.60 -0.10 -9.68
CA LEU A 288 -14.66 0.30 -8.27
C LEU A 288 -13.47 1.16 -7.86
N GLU A 289 -12.26 0.80 -8.27
CA GLU A 289 -11.05 1.56 -7.96
C GLU A 289 -11.10 2.97 -8.57
N ARG A 290 -11.61 3.09 -9.80
CA ARG A 290 -11.81 4.40 -10.46
C ARG A 290 -12.90 5.25 -9.84
N GLU A 291 -13.92 4.61 -9.25
CA GLU A 291 -15.02 5.33 -8.61
C GLU A 291 -14.65 5.82 -7.23
N TYR A 292 -13.91 5.01 -6.42
CA TYR A 292 -13.69 5.27 -5.00
C TYR A 292 -12.25 5.53 -4.61
N GLY A 293 -11.25 5.29 -5.47
CA GLY A 293 -9.83 5.43 -5.16
C GLY A 293 -9.17 6.66 -5.79
N ASN A 294 -8.16 7.23 -5.14
CA ASN A 294 -7.35 8.28 -5.73
C ASN A 294 -6.27 7.70 -6.66
N MET A 295 -5.61 6.63 -6.24
CA MET A 295 -4.51 5.98 -6.93
C MET A 295 -4.60 4.48 -6.76
N ALA A 296 -4.25 3.71 -7.79
CA ALA A 296 -4.19 2.25 -7.71
C ALA A 296 -2.93 1.71 -8.37
N ARG A 297 -2.33 0.70 -7.73
CA ARG A 297 -1.17 0.01 -8.27
C ARG A 297 -1.58 -0.97 -9.37
N ILE A 298 -0.82 -0.97 -10.46
CA ILE A 298 -1.15 -1.68 -11.70
C ILE A 298 -0.19 -2.84 -12.01
N VAL A 299 0.87 -3.00 -11.23
CA VAL A 299 1.91 -4.02 -11.42
C VAL A 299 2.30 -4.65 -10.10
N GLY A 300 2.90 -5.83 -10.15
CA GLY A 300 3.46 -6.52 -8.99
C GLY A 300 4.56 -5.72 -8.28
N ASP A 301 4.96 -6.21 -7.11
CA ASP A 301 5.97 -5.55 -6.29
C ASP A 301 7.30 -5.42 -6.98
N THR A 302 7.96 -4.28 -6.76
CA THR A 302 9.29 -4.00 -7.33
C THR A 302 10.36 -5.00 -6.90
N TRP A 303 10.26 -5.60 -5.72
CA TRP A 303 11.20 -6.58 -5.16
C TRP A 303 12.66 -6.17 -5.36
N SER A 304 13.39 -6.96 -6.18
CA SER A 304 14.79 -6.69 -6.50
C SER A 304 15.01 -5.48 -7.40
N GLY A 305 13.96 -4.87 -7.92
CA GLY A 305 14.05 -3.71 -8.80
C GLY A 305 14.59 -4.00 -10.21
N GLY A 306 15.19 -2.99 -10.80
CA GLY A 306 15.86 -3.09 -12.11
C GLY A 306 14.91 -3.08 -13.30
N TRP A 307 15.51 -3.21 -14.49
CA TRP A 307 14.78 -3.14 -15.75
C TRP A 307 13.72 -4.23 -15.93
N HIS A 308 13.90 -5.37 -15.24
CA HIS A 308 12.94 -6.47 -15.29
C HIS A 308 11.56 -6.07 -14.77
N HIS A 309 11.49 -5.17 -13.80
CA HIS A 309 10.23 -4.62 -13.30
C HIS A 309 9.56 -3.69 -14.34
N VAL A 310 10.36 -2.97 -15.11
CA VAL A 310 9.88 -2.05 -16.16
C VAL A 310 9.40 -2.81 -17.39
N SER A 311 10.18 -3.81 -17.84
CA SER A 311 9.91 -4.61 -19.04
C SER A 311 10.52 -6.00 -18.90
N ASN A 312 9.72 -7.03 -19.13
CA ASN A 312 10.12 -8.44 -18.98
C ASN A 312 9.47 -9.35 -20.01
N SER A 313 9.55 -10.68 -19.82
CA SER A 313 8.97 -11.70 -20.72
C SER A 313 7.43 -11.68 -20.77
N ASP A 314 6.77 -10.96 -19.87
CA ASP A 314 5.31 -10.83 -19.84
C ASP A 314 4.79 -9.64 -20.65
N ARG A 315 5.63 -9.07 -21.54
CA ARG A 315 5.23 -8.00 -22.45
C ARG A 315 3.97 -8.36 -23.25
N GLY A 316 3.01 -7.42 -23.22
CA GLY A 316 1.72 -7.56 -23.91
C GLY A 316 0.71 -8.46 -23.23
N LYS A 317 1.02 -9.01 -22.04
CA LYS A 317 0.08 -9.85 -21.29
C LYS A 317 -0.72 -9.00 -20.30
N VAL A 318 -2.04 -9.21 -20.32
CA VAL A 318 -2.99 -8.66 -19.35
C VAL A 318 -3.69 -9.84 -18.67
N PHE A 319 -3.98 -9.70 -17.40
CA PHE A 319 -4.55 -10.75 -16.57
C PHE A 319 -5.80 -10.24 -15.85
N GLU A 320 -6.69 -11.14 -15.48
CA GLU A 320 -7.94 -10.81 -14.79
C GLU A 320 -7.73 -10.49 -13.30
N ASP A 321 -6.80 -11.21 -12.66
CA ASP A 321 -6.47 -11.04 -11.23
C ASP A 321 -5.17 -10.26 -11.04
N TRP A 322 -4.99 -9.78 -9.81
CA TRP A 322 -3.77 -9.10 -9.38
C TRP A 322 -2.49 -9.93 -9.58
N PRO A 323 -1.40 -9.35 -10.09
CA PRO A 323 -1.33 -8.07 -10.78
C PRO A 323 -1.88 -8.17 -12.21
N SER A 324 -2.66 -7.16 -12.63
CA SER A 324 -3.31 -7.15 -13.93
C SER A 324 -2.34 -7.09 -15.12
N CYS A 325 -1.12 -6.61 -14.90
CA CYS A 325 -0.04 -6.58 -15.89
C CYS A 325 1.27 -7.07 -15.27
N GLY A 326 2.10 -7.73 -16.07
CA GLY A 326 3.34 -8.35 -15.60
C GLY A 326 4.53 -7.39 -15.47
N ASN A 327 4.41 -6.14 -15.95
CA ASN A 327 5.47 -5.14 -15.90
C ASN A 327 4.90 -3.72 -16.00
N MET A 328 5.71 -2.75 -15.58
CA MET A 328 5.31 -1.35 -15.47
C MET A 328 4.88 -0.73 -16.81
N PHE A 329 5.62 -1.01 -17.89
CA PHE A 329 5.34 -0.45 -19.21
C PHE A 329 3.97 -0.89 -19.75
N ASP A 330 3.65 -2.19 -19.64
CA ASP A 330 2.36 -2.71 -20.07
C ASP A 330 1.23 -2.26 -19.15
N GLY A 331 1.49 -2.12 -17.84
CA GLY A 331 0.53 -1.55 -16.90
C GLY A 331 0.13 -0.13 -17.30
N PHE A 332 1.09 0.77 -17.50
CA PHE A 332 0.79 2.14 -17.95
C PHE A 332 0.16 2.19 -19.33
N THR A 333 0.58 1.34 -20.26
CA THR A 333 -0.01 1.29 -21.60
C THR A 333 -1.47 0.83 -21.54
N HIS A 334 -1.75 -0.28 -20.87
CA HIS A 334 -3.09 -0.87 -20.78
C HIS A 334 -4.08 0.08 -20.10
N TRP A 335 -3.68 0.65 -18.95
CA TRP A 335 -4.54 1.53 -18.14
C TRP A 335 -4.54 2.99 -18.57
N SER A 336 -3.79 3.37 -19.62
CA SER A 336 -3.68 4.75 -20.10
C SER A 336 -5.03 5.43 -20.37
N LYS A 337 -6.01 4.69 -20.87
CA LYS A 337 -7.38 5.20 -21.15
C LYS A 337 -8.09 5.73 -19.90
N TYR A 338 -7.66 5.29 -18.71
CA TYR A 338 -8.27 5.63 -17.43
C TYR A 338 -7.39 6.57 -16.57
N SER A 339 -6.23 6.99 -17.06
CA SER A 339 -5.36 7.95 -16.40
C SER A 339 -5.44 9.35 -17.01
N GLY A 340 -5.02 10.36 -16.26
CA GLY A 340 -5.00 11.76 -16.68
C GLY A 340 -5.77 12.67 -15.74
N ARG A 341 -5.89 13.94 -16.11
CA ARG A 341 -6.59 14.93 -15.30
C ARG A 341 -8.03 14.52 -15.01
N GLY A 342 -8.40 14.60 -13.75
CA GLY A 342 -9.75 14.21 -13.30
C GLY A 342 -10.01 12.71 -13.34
N LYS A 343 -8.97 11.89 -13.38
CA LYS A 343 -9.07 10.43 -13.38
C LYS A 343 -8.17 9.83 -12.30
N MET A 344 -8.33 8.53 -12.04
CA MET A 344 -7.49 7.79 -11.12
C MET A 344 -6.02 7.81 -11.55
N ILE A 345 -5.13 7.88 -10.59
CA ILE A 345 -3.69 7.81 -10.82
C ILE A 345 -3.26 6.35 -10.86
N MET A 346 -2.49 5.98 -11.89
CA MET A 346 -1.92 4.64 -12.05
C MET A 346 -0.54 4.59 -11.42
N ASP A 347 -0.31 3.65 -10.49
CA ASP A 347 0.94 3.49 -9.74
C ASP A 347 1.77 2.34 -10.30
N GLY A 348 2.98 2.66 -10.77
CA GLY A 348 3.95 1.70 -11.28
C GLY A 348 4.91 1.14 -10.21
N ASP A 349 4.62 1.41 -8.93
CA ASP A 349 5.40 1.04 -7.77
C ASP A 349 6.70 1.85 -7.58
N PHE A 350 7.49 1.48 -6.59
CA PHE A 350 8.72 2.17 -6.20
C PHE A 350 9.80 2.09 -7.25
N ILE A 351 10.63 3.13 -7.28
CA ILE A 351 11.85 3.17 -8.08
C ILE A 351 13.04 2.98 -7.16
N ARG A 352 13.87 2.02 -7.47
CA ARG A 352 15.14 1.73 -6.83
C ARG A 352 16.24 1.97 -7.85
N LEU A 353 16.68 3.21 -8.00
CA LEU A 353 17.64 3.65 -9.04
C LEU A 353 18.95 2.86 -8.99
N ASN A 354 19.40 2.48 -7.79
CA ASN A 354 20.62 1.69 -7.61
C ASN A 354 20.57 0.29 -8.25
N THR A 355 19.38 -0.19 -8.63
CA THR A 355 19.19 -1.52 -9.23
C THR A 355 19.22 -1.51 -10.76
N PHE A 356 19.28 -0.35 -11.40
CA PHE A 356 19.35 -0.22 -12.85
C PHE A 356 20.81 -0.23 -13.34
N GLY A 357 21.02 -0.87 -14.49
CA GLY A 357 22.35 -1.12 -15.04
C GLY A 357 22.97 0.07 -15.77
N SER A 358 22.18 1.11 -16.10
CA SER A 358 22.68 2.27 -16.85
C SER A 358 21.89 3.55 -16.55
N ASP A 359 22.49 4.70 -16.84
CA ASP A 359 21.82 6.00 -16.76
C ASP A 359 20.59 6.07 -17.68
N ALA A 360 20.66 5.44 -18.87
CA ALA A 360 19.52 5.39 -19.78
C ALA A 360 18.31 4.64 -19.21
N GLU A 361 18.52 3.57 -18.47
CA GLU A 361 17.45 2.84 -17.79
C GLU A 361 16.85 3.68 -16.65
N LYS A 362 17.68 4.36 -15.85
CA LYS A 362 17.24 5.24 -14.77
C LYS A 362 16.40 6.39 -15.29
N GLU A 363 16.85 7.07 -16.35
CA GLU A 363 16.11 8.12 -17.02
C GLU A 363 14.79 7.61 -17.60
N SER A 364 14.81 6.43 -18.21
CA SER A 364 13.63 5.82 -18.82
C SER A 364 12.54 5.49 -17.81
N VAL A 365 12.88 4.95 -16.63
CA VAL A 365 11.87 4.59 -15.61
C VAL A 365 11.22 5.83 -15.00
N ILE A 366 11.99 6.88 -14.69
CA ILE A 366 11.45 8.15 -14.20
C ILE A 366 10.57 8.82 -15.27
N SER A 367 11.06 8.86 -16.51
CA SER A 367 10.31 9.43 -17.63
C SER A 367 9.01 8.67 -17.90
N LEU A 368 9.03 7.35 -17.86
CA LEU A 368 7.84 6.53 -18.05
C LEU A 368 6.76 6.86 -17.03
N GLN A 369 7.09 6.91 -15.74
CA GLN A 369 6.12 7.23 -14.69
C GLN A 369 5.55 8.64 -14.85
N LEU A 370 6.39 9.65 -15.05
CA LEU A 370 5.94 11.03 -15.22
C LEU A 370 5.12 11.24 -16.50
N MET A 371 5.54 10.65 -17.63
CA MET A 371 4.79 10.73 -18.89
C MET A 371 3.46 10.00 -18.84
N ALA A 372 3.37 8.90 -18.09
CA ALA A 372 2.12 8.19 -17.89
C ALA A 372 1.19 8.84 -16.87
N GLY A 373 1.64 9.90 -16.18
CA GLY A 373 0.87 10.57 -15.13
C GLY A 373 0.85 9.78 -13.82
N GLY A 374 1.83 8.89 -13.63
CA GLY A 374 2.00 8.11 -12.41
C GLY A 374 2.78 8.85 -11.31
N PRO A 375 2.82 8.28 -10.10
CA PRO A 375 3.64 8.80 -9.01
C PRO A 375 5.13 8.55 -9.31
N VAL A 376 6.02 9.30 -8.67
CA VAL A 376 7.43 8.93 -8.58
C VAL A 376 7.77 8.72 -7.11
N ALA A 377 7.95 7.47 -6.74
CA ALA A 377 8.28 7.03 -5.40
C ALA A 377 9.72 6.51 -5.37
N ILE A 378 10.65 7.33 -4.92
CA ILE A 378 12.06 6.95 -4.80
C ILE A 378 12.26 6.18 -3.50
N ALA A 379 12.84 4.97 -3.60
CA ALA A 379 13.07 4.13 -2.43
C ALA A 379 14.55 3.99 -2.05
N ASP A 380 15.47 4.49 -2.88
CA ASP A 380 16.91 4.44 -2.58
C ASP A 380 17.24 5.13 -1.26
N VAL A 381 18.15 4.55 -0.49
CA VAL A 381 18.47 5.02 0.87
C VAL A 381 19.51 6.12 0.83
N PRO A 382 19.18 7.34 1.30
CA PRO A 382 20.13 8.44 1.40
C PRO A 382 21.38 8.07 2.20
N GLY A 383 22.56 8.36 1.64
CA GLY A 383 23.84 8.04 2.29
C GLY A 383 24.28 6.57 2.17
N ASP A 384 23.48 5.73 1.49
CA ASP A 384 23.82 4.32 1.20
C ASP A 384 23.63 4.04 -0.29
N SER A 385 22.43 3.62 -0.72
CA SER A 385 22.17 3.23 -2.11
C SER A 385 21.80 4.40 -3.02
N PHE A 386 21.36 5.54 -2.47
CA PHE A 386 21.06 6.71 -3.27
C PHE A 386 22.35 7.47 -3.61
N ALA A 387 22.90 7.24 -4.78
CA ALA A 387 24.07 7.97 -5.25
C ALA A 387 23.72 9.43 -5.58
N ASN A 388 24.55 10.38 -5.17
CA ASN A 388 24.35 11.79 -5.50
C ASN A 388 24.32 12.05 -7.02
N SER A 389 25.01 11.22 -7.82
CA SER A 389 24.96 11.26 -9.28
C SER A 389 23.58 10.95 -9.86
N ASP A 390 22.73 10.28 -9.11
CA ASP A 390 21.38 9.86 -9.53
C ASP A 390 20.32 10.94 -9.25
N LEU A 391 20.65 11.93 -8.43
CA LEU A 391 19.76 13.07 -8.18
C LEU A 391 19.33 13.79 -9.48
N LYS A 392 20.19 13.84 -10.50
CA LYS A 392 19.87 14.43 -11.80
C LYS A 392 18.61 13.86 -12.46
N PHE A 393 18.30 12.58 -12.22
CA PHE A 393 17.10 11.94 -12.77
C PHE A 393 15.84 12.39 -12.04
N CYS A 394 15.94 12.65 -10.73
CA CYS A 394 14.83 13.11 -9.89
C CYS A 394 14.62 14.61 -9.95
N GLN A 395 15.60 15.38 -10.43
CA GLN A 395 15.64 16.84 -10.39
C GLN A 395 15.44 17.50 -11.77
N ASN A 396 15.10 16.74 -12.79
CA ASN A 396 14.84 17.27 -14.13
C ASN A 396 13.51 18.02 -14.17
N GLU A 397 13.58 19.36 -14.06
CA GLU A 397 12.41 20.23 -13.98
C GLU A 397 11.54 20.19 -15.24
N GLU A 398 12.12 19.93 -16.41
CA GLU A 398 11.40 19.88 -17.68
C GLU A 398 10.39 18.73 -17.69
N ILE A 399 10.83 17.51 -17.26
CA ILE A 399 9.91 16.38 -17.21
C ILE A 399 9.00 16.41 -15.98
N LEU A 400 9.46 16.97 -14.86
CA LEU A 400 8.64 17.17 -13.66
C LEU A 400 7.50 18.18 -13.88
N ALA A 401 7.61 19.06 -14.87
CA ALA A 401 6.52 19.94 -15.27
C ALA A 401 5.26 19.18 -15.70
N LEU A 402 5.41 17.98 -16.26
CA LEU A 402 4.28 17.09 -16.61
C LEU A 402 3.44 16.73 -15.38
N ASN A 403 4.10 16.44 -14.26
CA ASN A 403 3.40 16.14 -13.01
C ASN A 403 2.65 17.37 -12.48
N LYS A 404 3.27 18.54 -12.49
CA LYS A 404 2.61 19.79 -12.06
C LYS A 404 1.39 20.11 -12.90
N ASP A 405 1.40 19.78 -14.18
CA ASP A 405 0.28 19.97 -15.09
C ASP A 405 -0.79 18.87 -15.01
N GLY A 406 -0.56 17.79 -14.25
CA GLY A 406 -1.43 16.62 -14.21
C GLY A 406 -1.52 15.92 -15.57
N PHE A 407 -0.44 15.98 -16.35
CA PHE A 407 -0.35 15.37 -17.67
C PHE A 407 -0.36 13.84 -17.55
N ALA A 408 -1.04 13.17 -18.47
CA ALA A 408 -0.90 11.75 -18.70
C ALA A 408 -0.90 11.46 -20.20
N GLY A 409 0.23 10.97 -20.69
CA GLY A 409 0.43 10.57 -22.08
C GLY A 409 -0.46 9.40 -22.47
N LYS A 410 -0.65 9.24 -23.79
CA LYS A 410 -1.33 8.11 -24.39
C LYS A 410 -0.36 7.36 -25.28
N PRO A 411 -0.44 6.00 -25.36
CA PRO A 411 0.33 5.25 -26.33
C PRO A 411 0.08 5.77 -27.74
N LEU A 412 1.13 5.91 -28.54
CA LEU A 412 1.00 6.42 -29.91
C LEU A 412 0.08 5.55 -30.77
N SER A 413 0.07 4.23 -30.53
CA SER A 413 -0.85 3.29 -31.20
C SER A 413 -2.30 3.65 -31.00
N ASP A 414 -2.69 4.14 -29.81
CA ASP A 414 -4.06 4.50 -29.51
C ASP A 414 -4.48 5.79 -30.23
N VAL A 415 -3.53 6.70 -30.42
CA VAL A 415 -3.74 7.94 -31.16
C VAL A 415 -3.88 7.66 -32.67
N LEU A 416 -3.02 6.80 -33.22
CA LEU A 416 -3.05 6.47 -34.65
C LEU A 416 -4.26 5.61 -35.05
N ASN A 417 -4.80 4.79 -34.14
CA ASN A 417 -5.95 3.94 -34.42
C ASN A 417 -7.29 4.65 -34.17
N SER A 418 -7.28 5.87 -33.64
CA SER A 418 -8.49 6.69 -33.40
C SER A 418 -8.83 7.64 -34.55
N THR A 419 -8.02 7.66 -35.60
CA THR A 419 -8.24 8.41 -36.83
C THR A 419 -8.69 7.48 -37.97
#